data_8d282d06c8c7be709cc5d3aa305e661c
#
_entry.id   8d282d06c8c7be709cc5d3aa305e661c
#
_cell.length_a   1.000
_cell.length_b   1.000
_cell.length_c   1.000
_cell.angle_alpha   90.00
_cell.angle_beta   90.00
_cell.angle_gamma   90.00
#
_symmetry.space_group_name_H-M   'P 1'
#
loop_
_entity.id
_entity.type
_entity.pdbx_description
1 polymer ?
#
loop_
_entity_poly.entity_id
_entity_poly.type
_entity_poly.pdbx_seq_one_letter_code
_entity_poly.pdbx_strand_id
1 'polypeptide(L)'
;MGTIDLGAIASEATLQRIAAALEEMARNGTAFPSDEYVDATFAALLDDTNTTEVFGKWWALNSKSAATKYARLERFFNMCAMNNNQQHTVQFYAAEASSNSQGTPLDWLADKEAAPLATASSIPAAGWDAENRMTWYVRANALSLADGTMNVLFVEGESGFDITGEIAPVYTFQLAPWFKETVTEEYETRSWRATRAAGYAPYAWDVAPDGTKRAMTWHPTFGGGLTGDGKLTSGAGRRAATVQSATGGLTKARQWDAYEGLWADCDTKWLLYEWQHRHWHKENSGILEGCTGYYYTYQCAVAETDAERVILTKDQASNLLVGSTVSVGDTERAAANVRAKILSIQTVTIDGAEYAAVWLDSVVTTTTATNVSTVPWDTGATEALPDHMDGAPVSLTSAKNPIRIAGVETLTGCYEIGLDPLYQVTANEDSTFNYAVFECRDSEKLAGSIGSGYQDTGIGISNLSSGWHYVKAFVETPLGILFPRLLDGNSSGYYRSAFSCADSAGVRCPWRFGRLGGWSDAGLACEYGNHAPSAAGWRGAPRLAGSGKKRGEWAAS
;
A
#
# COMPACT_ATOMS: atom_id res chain seq x y z
N MET A 1 -35.34 -16.47 9.83
CA MET A 1 -34.34 -17.30 10.48
C MET A 1 -33.67 -18.11 9.37
N GLY A 2 -32.46 -17.75 8.97
CA GLY A 2 -31.68 -18.57 8.04
C GLY A 2 -31.19 -19.82 8.77
N THR A 3 -31.38 -20.95 8.17
CA THR A 3 -30.82 -22.24 8.64
C THR A 3 -29.32 -22.16 8.51
N ILE A 4 -28.60 -22.21 9.64
CA ILE A 4 -27.16 -22.40 9.64
C ILE A 4 -26.92 -23.89 9.29
N ASP A 5 -26.26 -24.14 8.19
CA ASP A 5 -25.85 -25.50 7.83
C ASP A 5 -24.69 -25.91 8.74
N LEU A 6 -25.02 -26.67 9.78
CA LEU A 6 -24.06 -27.19 10.77
C LEU A 6 -23.24 -28.37 10.25
N GLY A 7 -23.49 -28.85 9.03
CA GLY A 7 -22.80 -30.01 8.45
C GLY A 7 -21.34 -29.77 8.04
N ALA A 8 -20.88 -28.51 8.04
CA ALA A 8 -19.51 -28.14 7.67
C ALA A 8 -18.60 -27.87 8.88
N ILE A 9 -19.04 -28.10 10.13
CA ILE A 9 -18.29 -27.74 11.33
C ILE A 9 -17.58 -28.96 11.89
N ALA A 10 -16.25 -28.93 11.91
CA ALA A 10 -15.37 -30.08 11.93
C ALA A 10 -15.22 -30.85 13.26
N SER A 11 -15.75 -30.43 14.40
CA SER A 11 -15.61 -31.22 15.63
C SER A 11 -16.86 -31.20 16.53
N GLU A 12 -17.11 -32.32 17.22
CA GLU A 12 -18.20 -32.47 18.18
C GLU A 12 -18.09 -31.48 19.35
N ALA A 13 -16.85 -31.12 19.74
CA ALA A 13 -16.58 -30.12 20.76
C ALA A 13 -16.98 -28.71 20.30
N THR A 14 -16.82 -28.41 19.01
CA THR A 14 -17.25 -27.16 18.38
C THR A 14 -18.77 -27.05 18.35
N LEU A 15 -19.45 -28.16 17.98
CA LEU A 15 -20.92 -28.23 17.99
C LEU A 15 -21.49 -28.08 19.39
N GLN A 16 -20.87 -28.68 20.40
CA GLN A 16 -21.29 -28.56 21.80
C GLN A 16 -21.14 -27.13 22.33
N ARG A 17 -20.07 -26.42 21.97
CA ARG A 17 -19.86 -25.01 22.34
C ARG A 17 -20.88 -24.09 21.65
N ILE A 18 -21.18 -24.34 20.38
CA ILE A 18 -22.22 -23.59 19.65
C ILE A 18 -23.61 -23.87 20.23
N ALA A 19 -23.90 -25.13 20.57
CA ALA A 19 -25.18 -25.51 21.20
C ALA A 19 -25.36 -24.85 22.57
N ALA A 20 -24.32 -24.88 23.43
CA ALA A 20 -24.37 -24.22 24.74
C ALA A 20 -24.61 -22.71 24.63
N ALA A 21 -24.08 -22.12 23.65
CA ALA A 21 -24.21 -20.69 23.40
C ALA A 21 -25.55 -20.30 22.74
N LEU A 22 -26.10 -21.14 21.88
CA LEU A 22 -27.47 -20.99 21.37
C LEU A 22 -28.50 -21.15 22.50
N GLU A 23 -28.24 -22.06 23.46
CA GLU A 23 -29.05 -22.21 24.67
C GLU A 23 -28.98 -20.99 25.60
N GLU A 24 -27.82 -20.35 25.72
CA GLU A 24 -27.65 -19.10 26.46
C GLU A 24 -28.39 -17.95 25.77
N MET A 25 -28.31 -17.84 24.45
CA MET A 25 -29.09 -16.87 23.67
C MET A 25 -30.60 -17.08 23.81
N ALA A 26 -31.05 -18.35 23.84
CA ALA A 26 -32.47 -18.68 24.03
C ALA A 26 -32.95 -18.35 25.46
N ARG A 27 -32.10 -18.54 26.46
CA ARG A 27 -32.39 -18.20 27.87
C ARG A 27 -32.47 -16.70 28.15
N ASN A 28 -31.70 -15.91 27.45
CA ASN A 28 -31.58 -14.47 27.70
C ASN A 28 -32.46 -13.56 26.83
N GLY A 29 -33.32 -14.13 26.01
CA GLY A 29 -34.54 -13.51 25.36
C GLY A 29 -34.25 -12.35 24.48
N THR A 30 -33.40 -11.71 24.08
CA THR A 30 -33.03 -10.54 23.26
C THR A 30 -31.65 -9.95 23.64
N ALA A 31 -30.91 -10.58 24.54
CA ALA A 31 -29.59 -10.13 24.92
C ALA A 31 -28.59 -10.39 23.77
N PHE A 32 -27.72 -9.43 23.51
CA PHE A 32 -26.58 -9.61 22.62
C PHE A 32 -25.67 -10.72 23.15
N PRO A 33 -24.99 -11.50 22.26
CA PRO A 33 -24.03 -12.48 22.70
C PRO A 33 -23.01 -11.85 23.65
N SER A 34 -22.70 -12.53 24.78
CA SER A 34 -21.64 -12.05 25.67
C SER A 34 -20.30 -12.07 24.95
N ASP A 35 -19.37 -11.25 25.41
CA ASP A 35 -18.02 -11.22 24.84
C ASP A 35 -17.33 -12.59 24.97
N GLU A 36 -17.55 -13.33 26.05
CA GLU A 36 -17.05 -14.70 26.22
C GLU A 36 -17.60 -15.67 25.16
N TYR A 37 -18.88 -15.53 24.79
CA TYR A 37 -19.49 -16.34 23.74
C TYR A 37 -18.87 -16.07 22.37
N VAL A 38 -18.67 -14.80 22.05
CA VAL A 38 -18.07 -14.40 20.78
C VAL A 38 -16.63 -14.92 20.68
N ASP A 39 -15.87 -14.86 21.77
CA ASP A 39 -14.48 -15.36 21.84
C ASP A 39 -14.43 -16.89 21.71
N ALA A 40 -15.31 -17.60 22.40
CA ALA A 40 -15.41 -19.05 22.27
C ALA A 40 -15.79 -19.50 20.86
N THR A 41 -16.69 -18.75 20.21
CA THR A 41 -17.09 -19.02 18.82
C THR A 41 -15.94 -18.74 17.86
N PHE A 42 -15.18 -17.67 18.07
CA PHE A 42 -14.01 -17.37 17.25
C PHE A 42 -12.94 -18.46 17.39
N ALA A 43 -12.62 -18.88 18.61
CA ALA A 43 -11.68 -19.96 18.84
C ALA A 43 -12.11 -21.26 18.12
N ALA A 44 -13.41 -21.56 18.14
CA ALA A 44 -13.96 -22.71 17.43
C ALA A 44 -13.88 -22.54 15.89
N LEU A 45 -14.09 -21.35 15.36
CA LEU A 45 -13.92 -21.07 13.92
C LEU A 45 -12.45 -21.16 13.48
N LEU A 46 -11.51 -20.88 14.36
CA LEU A 46 -10.09 -21.00 14.07
C LEU A 46 -9.61 -22.46 13.98
N ASP A 47 -10.31 -23.40 14.62
CA ASP A 47 -10.04 -24.82 14.49
C ASP A 47 -10.54 -25.38 13.14
N ASP A 48 -11.38 -24.63 12.41
CA ASP A 48 -11.83 -24.98 11.08
C ASP A 48 -10.74 -24.63 10.04
N THR A 49 -10.40 -25.58 9.20
CA THR A 49 -9.42 -25.40 8.11
C THR A 49 -9.93 -24.51 6.97
N ASN A 50 -11.22 -24.22 6.93
CA ASN A 50 -11.82 -23.31 5.95
C ASN A 50 -11.79 -21.85 6.42
N THR A 51 -10.65 -21.25 6.33
CA THR A 51 -10.34 -19.91 6.88
C THR A 51 -10.95 -18.75 6.10
N THR A 52 -11.38 -18.95 4.86
CA THR A 52 -11.91 -17.89 3.99
C THR A 52 -13.17 -17.21 4.54
N GLU A 53 -13.95 -17.90 5.35
CA GLU A 53 -15.20 -17.40 5.91
C GLU A 53 -15.07 -17.00 7.39
N VAL A 54 -13.93 -17.23 8.03
CA VAL A 54 -13.76 -17.03 9.48
C VAL A 54 -14.10 -15.61 9.89
N PHE A 55 -13.54 -14.62 9.21
CA PHE A 55 -13.82 -13.23 9.52
C PHE A 55 -15.31 -12.89 9.29
N GLY A 56 -15.87 -13.26 8.17
CA GLY A 56 -17.27 -12.98 7.85
C GLY A 56 -18.26 -13.59 8.85
N LYS A 57 -18.02 -14.85 9.23
CA LYS A 57 -18.82 -15.55 10.26
C LYS A 57 -18.69 -14.85 11.62
N TRP A 58 -17.47 -14.55 12.05
CA TRP A 58 -17.23 -13.86 13.31
C TRP A 58 -17.82 -12.45 13.31
N TRP A 59 -17.65 -11.70 12.21
CA TRP A 59 -18.17 -10.35 12.07
C TRP A 59 -19.71 -10.32 12.13
N ALA A 60 -20.37 -11.28 11.50
CA ALA A 60 -21.82 -11.41 11.55
C ALA A 60 -22.32 -11.67 12.99
N LEU A 61 -21.62 -12.50 13.77
CA LEU A 61 -21.94 -12.74 15.17
C LEU A 61 -21.78 -11.48 16.03
N ASN A 62 -20.74 -10.69 15.75
CA ASN A 62 -20.46 -9.43 16.45
C ASN A 62 -21.30 -8.25 15.97
N SER A 63 -22.12 -8.39 14.93
CA SER A 63 -22.87 -7.28 14.34
C SER A 63 -23.83 -6.59 15.32
N LYS A 64 -24.23 -7.28 16.39
CA LYS A 64 -25.12 -6.81 17.45
C LYS A 64 -24.38 -6.24 18.68
N SER A 65 -23.05 -6.25 18.69
CA SER A 65 -22.27 -5.66 19.78
C SER A 65 -22.49 -4.14 19.85
N ALA A 66 -22.58 -3.58 21.06
CA ALA A 66 -22.61 -2.13 21.29
C ALA A 66 -21.24 -1.46 21.05
N ALA A 67 -20.16 -2.24 20.91
CA ALA A 67 -18.84 -1.73 20.62
C ALA A 67 -18.74 -1.11 19.21
N THR A 68 -17.89 -0.10 19.06
CA THR A 68 -17.60 0.50 17.75
C THR A 68 -17.02 -0.56 16.80
N LYS A 69 -17.17 -0.36 15.50
CA LYS A 69 -16.58 -1.27 14.51
C LYS A 69 -15.04 -1.32 14.63
N TYR A 70 -14.41 -0.20 15.00
CA TYR A 70 -12.98 -0.16 15.30
C TYR A 70 -12.61 -1.11 16.45
N ALA A 71 -13.29 -1.01 17.59
CA ALA A 71 -13.05 -1.89 18.74
C ALA A 71 -13.31 -3.37 18.42
N ARG A 72 -14.27 -3.66 17.55
CA ARG A 72 -14.51 -5.03 17.06
C ARG A 72 -13.38 -5.55 16.18
N LEU A 73 -12.80 -4.72 15.30
CA LEU A 73 -11.62 -5.09 14.52
C LEU A 73 -10.41 -5.32 15.42
N GLU A 74 -10.16 -4.44 16.41
CA GLU A 74 -9.09 -4.64 17.40
C GLU A 74 -9.24 -5.99 18.11
N ARG A 75 -10.46 -6.32 18.52
CA ARG A 75 -10.75 -7.59 19.16
C ARG A 75 -10.47 -8.76 18.22
N PHE A 76 -10.88 -8.69 16.96
CA PHE A 76 -10.59 -9.71 15.96
C PHE A 76 -9.08 -9.97 15.85
N PHE A 77 -8.28 -8.92 15.66
CA PHE A 77 -6.83 -9.07 15.54
C PHE A 77 -6.16 -9.52 16.83
N ASN A 78 -6.63 -9.08 17.99
CA ASN A 78 -6.15 -9.59 19.28
C ASN A 78 -6.41 -11.10 19.43
N MET A 79 -7.55 -11.60 18.98
CA MET A 79 -7.83 -13.03 18.99
C MET A 79 -6.96 -13.80 17.99
N CYS A 80 -6.69 -13.23 16.82
CA CYS A 80 -5.67 -13.77 15.91
C CYS A 80 -4.31 -13.88 16.59
N ALA A 81 -3.91 -12.85 17.34
CA ALA A 81 -2.65 -12.83 18.07
C ALA A 81 -2.58 -13.87 19.21
N MET A 82 -3.63 -13.98 20.02
CA MET A 82 -3.69 -14.92 21.14
C MET A 82 -3.56 -16.37 20.72
N ASN A 83 -3.96 -16.69 19.49
CA ASN A 83 -3.88 -18.03 18.92
C ASN A 83 -2.66 -18.23 18.02
N ASN A 84 -1.66 -17.35 18.11
CA ASN A 84 -0.45 -17.42 17.29
C ASN A 84 0.80 -17.13 18.16
N ASN A 85 1.57 -18.16 18.44
CA ASN A 85 2.82 -18.07 19.19
C ASN A 85 4.07 -18.23 18.31
N GLN A 86 3.89 -18.35 16.99
CA GLN A 86 4.98 -18.56 16.05
C GLN A 86 5.88 -17.34 15.99
N GLN A 87 7.14 -17.60 15.74
CA GLN A 87 8.13 -16.60 15.37
C GLN A 87 8.46 -16.77 13.89
N HIS A 88 8.23 -15.73 13.13
CA HIS A 88 8.57 -15.68 11.72
C HIS A 88 9.88 -14.93 11.56
N THR A 89 10.87 -15.54 10.99
CA THR A 89 12.17 -14.92 10.78
C THR A 89 12.63 -15.12 9.35
N VAL A 90 13.08 -14.06 8.72
CA VAL A 90 13.70 -14.07 7.39
C VAL A 90 15.04 -13.36 7.48
N GLN A 91 16.08 -14.01 6.96
CA GLN A 91 17.43 -13.50 6.91
C GLN A 91 17.84 -13.23 5.47
N PHE A 92 18.47 -12.10 5.23
CA PHE A 92 18.99 -11.67 3.93
C PHE A 92 20.49 -11.40 4.04
N TYR A 93 21.23 -11.65 2.98
CA TYR A 93 22.56 -11.06 2.89
C TYR A 93 22.42 -9.53 2.83
N ALA A 94 23.22 -8.83 3.64
CA ALA A 94 23.12 -7.37 3.75
C ALA A 94 23.32 -6.66 2.40
N ALA A 95 24.16 -7.25 1.50
CA ALA A 95 24.34 -6.77 0.13
C ALA A 95 23.14 -7.01 -0.80
N GLU A 96 22.12 -7.73 -0.35
CA GLU A 96 20.99 -8.18 -1.16
C GLU A 96 19.63 -8.01 -0.46
N ALA A 97 19.56 -7.25 0.62
CA ALA A 97 18.34 -7.09 1.45
C ALA A 97 17.22 -6.28 0.77
N SER A 98 17.08 -6.39 -0.53
CA SER A 98 16.05 -5.70 -1.33
C SER A 98 14.72 -6.45 -1.33
N SER A 99 13.69 -5.82 -1.87
CA SER A 99 12.40 -6.46 -2.17
C SER A 99 12.50 -7.62 -3.17
N ASN A 100 13.64 -7.78 -3.82
CA ASN A 100 13.88 -8.79 -4.85
C ASN A 100 14.73 -9.96 -4.37
N SER A 101 15.35 -9.81 -3.21
CA SER A 101 16.23 -10.84 -2.67
C SER A 101 15.41 -12.00 -2.17
N GLN A 102 15.88 -13.20 -2.46
CA GLN A 102 15.41 -14.39 -1.80
C GLN A 102 15.95 -14.38 -0.37
N GLY A 103 15.05 -14.33 0.61
CA GLY A 103 15.42 -14.48 2.01
C GLY A 103 15.58 -15.95 2.40
N THR A 104 16.35 -16.20 3.43
CA THR A 104 16.43 -17.51 4.08
C THR A 104 15.42 -17.54 5.23
N PRO A 105 14.38 -18.39 5.15
CA PRO A 105 13.41 -18.52 6.24
C PRO A 105 14.05 -19.26 7.41
N LEU A 106 13.75 -18.80 8.61
CA LEU A 106 14.18 -19.40 9.87
C LEU A 106 12.97 -19.61 10.79
N ASP A 107 13.19 -20.27 11.92
CA ASP A 107 12.15 -20.56 12.91
C ASP A 107 10.94 -21.27 12.29
N TRP A 108 9.73 -20.82 12.61
CA TRP A 108 8.49 -21.43 12.09
C TRP A 108 8.38 -21.41 10.56
N LEU A 109 8.97 -20.43 9.89
CA LEU A 109 8.96 -20.33 8.43
C LEU A 109 9.88 -21.36 7.74
N ALA A 110 10.88 -21.91 8.45
CA ALA A 110 11.89 -22.80 7.86
C ALA A 110 11.27 -24.07 7.21
N ASP A 111 10.15 -24.55 7.74
CA ASP A 111 9.46 -25.76 7.26
C ASP A 111 8.22 -25.41 6.41
N LYS A 112 8.04 -24.15 6.01
CA LYS A 112 6.89 -23.71 5.23
C LYS A 112 7.23 -23.53 3.77
N GLU A 113 6.30 -23.92 2.90
CA GLU A 113 6.37 -23.55 1.50
C GLU A 113 6.01 -22.07 1.32
N ALA A 114 6.46 -21.47 0.22
CA ALA A 114 6.09 -20.10 -0.12
C ALA A 114 4.57 -19.91 -0.07
N ALA A 115 4.14 -18.76 0.42
CA ALA A 115 2.74 -18.39 0.34
C ALA A 115 2.27 -18.48 -1.12
N PRO A 116 1.15 -19.14 -1.43
CA PRO A 116 0.57 -19.08 -2.75
C PRO A 116 0.27 -17.61 -3.08
N LEU A 117 0.30 -17.29 -4.36
CA LEU A 117 -0.14 -15.97 -4.82
C LEU A 117 -1.54 -15.71 -4.30
N ALA A 118 -1.73 -14.56 -3.67
CA ALA A 118 -2.99 -14.22 -3.04
C ALA A 118 -4.14 -14.23 -4.05
N THR A 119 -5.26 -14.74 -3.60
CA THR A 119 -6.54 -14.59 -4.28
C THR A 119 -7.14 -13.21 -3.98
N ALA A 120 -8.25 -12.85 -4.60
CA ALA A 120 -8.97 -11.60 -4.32
C ALA A 120 -9.54 -11.51 -2.89
N SER A 121 -9.35 -12.53 -2.06
CA SER A 121 -9.85 -12.55 -0.68
C SER A 121 -8.90 -11.79 0.25
N SER A 122 -9.47 -11.01 1.16
CA SER A 122 -8.75 -10.34 2.24
C SER A 122 -8.09 -11.32 3.21
N ILE A 123 -8.59 -12.55 3.29
CA ILE A 123 -8.07 -13.62 4.12
C ILE A 123 -7.66 -14.78 3.21
N PRO A 124 -6.39 -15.18 3.21
CA PRO A 124 -5.91 -16.25 2.35
C PRO A 124 -6.66 -17.56 2.62
N ALA A 125 -7.01 -18.28 1.54
CA ALA A 125 -7.70 -19.55 1.63
C ALA A 125 -6.77 -20.75 1.89
N ALA A 126 -5.47 -20.59 1.63
CA ALA A 126 -4.50 -21.68 1.69
C ALA A 126 -3.07 -21.17 1.95
N GLY A 127 -2.17 -22.11 2.21
CA GLY A 127 -0.76 -21.83 2.48
C GLY A 127 -0.50 -21.37 3.92
N TRP A 128 0.75 -21.04 4.21
CA TRP A 128 1.17 -20.65 5.55
C TRP A 128 0.48 -19.36 6.05
N ASP A 129 0.08 -18.46 5.17
CA ASP A 129 -0.71 -17.27 5.49
C ASP A 129 -2.06 -17.64 6.11
N ALA A 130 -2.72 -18.68 5.61
CA ALA A 130 -3.98 -19.16 6.16
C ALA A 130 -3.82 -19.75 7.57
N GLU A 131 -2.70 -20.44 7.82
CA GLU A 131 -2.38 -20.98 9.15
C GLU A 131 -1.95 -19.90 10.13
N ASN A 132 -1.27 -18.86 9.64
CA ASN A 132 -0.57 -17.90 10.47
C ASN A 132 -1.48 -16.83 11.09
N ARG A 133 -2.48 -16.34 10.41
CA ARG A 133 -3.40 -15.28 10.84
C ARG A 133 -2.75 -13.92 11.16
N MET A 134 -1.44 -13.86 11.35
CA MET A 134 -0.72 -12.61 11.62
C MET A 134 -0.69 -11.70 10.40
N THR A 135 -0.76 -12.28 9.21
CA THR A 135 -0.75 -11.60 7.92
C THR A 135 -2.15 -11.33 7.34
N TRP A 136 -3.21 -11.74 8.05
CA TRP A 136 -4.57 -11.48 7.62
C TRP A 136 -4.89 -9.99 7.65
N TYR A 137 -5.67 -9.55 6.68
CA TYR A 137 -6.10 -8.16 6.59
C TYR A 137 -7.60 -8.05 6.28
N VAL A 138 -8.18 -6.92 6.66
CA VAL A 138 -9.59 -6.59 6.44
C VAL A 138 -9.66 -5.20 5.84
N ARG A 139 -10.42 -5.03 4.76
CA ARG A 139 -10.66 -3.71 4.16
C ARG A 139 -11.90 -3.06 4.77
N ALA A 140 -11.84 -1.74 4.97
CA ALA A 140 -12.98 -0.98 5.48
C ALA A 140 -12.95 0.47 5.00
N ASN A 141 -14.13 1.09 4.86
CA ASN A 141 -14.26 2.54 4.76
C ASN A 141 -14.10 3.13 6.15
N ALA A 142 -13.17 4.07 6.32
CA ALA A 142 -12.89 4.66 7.61
C ALA A 142 -12.39 6.10 7.51
N LEU A 143 -12.58 6.85 8.60
CA LEU A 143 -12.11 8.23 8.77
C LEU A 143 -11.24 8.33 10.02
N SER A 144 -10.24 9.20 10.00
CA SER A 144 -9.35 9.43 11.13
C SER A 144 -10.05 10.17 12.26
N LEU A 145 -9.70 9.82 13.49
CA LEU A 145 -10.17 10.50 14.71
C LEU A 145 -9.05 11.27 15.42
N ALA A 146 -9.44 12.22 16.25
CA ALA A 146 -8.55 13.08 17.01
C ALA A 146 -7.55 12.34 17.93
N ASP A 147 -7.96 11.19 18.44
CA ASP A 147 -7.13 10.32 19.29
C ASP A 147 -6.14 9.44 18.52
N GLY A 148 -6.16 9.54 17.18
CA GLY A 148 -5.30 8.74 16.30
C GLY A 148 -5.85 7.34 16.03
N THR A 149 -7.09 7.04 16.39
CA THR A 149 -7.85 5.86 15.97
C THR A 149 -8.68 6.14 14.72
N MET A 150 -9.56 5.23 14.32
CA MET A 150 -10.40 5.35 13.15
C MET A 150 -11.89 5.19 13.46
N ASN A 151 -12.71 6.02 12.85
CA ASN A 151 -14.15 5.76 12.75
C ASN A 151 -14.41 4.84 11.56
N VAL A 152 -14.57 3.55 11.81
CA VAL A 152 -14.87 2.53 10.80
C VAL A 152 -16.36 2.57 10.48
N LEU A 153 -16.70 2.93 9.23
CA LEU A 153 -18.09 3.07 8.77
C LEU A 153 -18.64 1.74 8.26
N PHE A 154 -17.94 1.12 7.31
CA PHE A 154 -18.33 -0.14 6.70
C PHE A 154 -17.10 -1.03 6.48
N VAL A 155 -17.26 -2.30 6.79
CA VAL A 155 -16.26 -3.33 6.55
C VAL A 155 -16.60 -4.07 5.25
N GLU A 156 -15.60 -4.53 4.53
CA GLU A 156 -15.78 -5.31 3.31
C GLU A 156 -16.72 -6.52 3.56
N GLY A 157 -17.69 -6.69 2.67
CA GLY A 157 -18.79 -7.65 2.84
C GLY A 157 -20.06 -7.08 3.45
N GLU A 158 -20.03 -5.90 4.07
CA GLU A 158 -21.26 -5.18 4.46
C GLU A 158 -21.88 -4.48 3.25
N SER A 159 -23.20 -4.40 3.21
CA SER A 159 -23.95 -3.78 2.09
C SER A 159 -23.67 -2.29 1.87
N GLY A 160 -23.08 -1.60 2.85
CA GLY A 160 -22.68 -0.20 2.75
C GLY A 160 -21.22 0.01 2.40
N PHE A 161 -20.43 -1.08 2.25
CA PHE A 161 -19.02 -0.96 1.86
C PHE A 161 -18.88 -0.41 0.44
N ASP A 162 -18.11 0.66 0.33
CA ASP A 162 -17.86 1.36 -0.93
C ASP A 162 -16.36 1.29 -1.29
N ILE A 163 -16.04 0.38 -2.17
CA ILE A 163 -14.65 0.21 -2.65
C ILE A 163 -14.15 1.42 -3.43
N THR A 164 -15.04 2.26 -3.96
CA THR A 164 -14.67 3.46 -4.72
C THR A 164 -14.20 4.61 -3.84
N GLY A 165 -14.37 4.49 -2.52
CA GLY A 165 -13.96 5.48 -1.56
C GLY A 165 -14.69 6.82 -1.69
N GLU A 166 -15.93 6.84 -2.24
CA GLU A 166 -16.75 8.05 -2.37
C GLU A 166 -17.33 8.47 -1.03
N ILE A 167 -17.77 7.49 -0.22
CA ILE A 167 -18.37 7.76 1.11
C ILE A 167 -17.33 7.96 2.21
N ALA A 168 -16.20 7.29 2.11
CA ALA A 168 -15.00 7.42 2.95
C ALA A 168 -13.84 6.62 2.34
N PRO A 169 -12.59 7.01 2.56
CA PRO A 169 -11.43 6.29 2.06
C PRO A 169 -11.43 4.82 2.49
N VAL A 170 -10.90 3.95 1.64
CA VAL A 170 -10.73 2.53 1.93
C VAL A 170 -9.37 2.30 2.56
N TYR A 171 -9.36 1.67 3.72
CA TYR A 171 -8.15 1.28 4.44
C TYR A 171 -8.08 -0.24 4.58
N THR A 172 -6.89 -0.77 4.52
CA THR A 172 -6.55 -2.15 4.84
C THR A 172 -6.05 -2.20 6.29
N PHE A 173 -6.73 -2.94 7.13
CA PHE A 173 -6.41 -3.18 8.54
C PHE A 173 -5.75 -4.54 8.71
N GLN A 174 -4.71 -4.62 9.51
CA GLN A 174 -3.96 -5.86 9.79
C GLN A 174 -3.54 -5.87 11.26
N LEU A 175 -3.22 -7.06 11.80
CA LEU A 175 -2.58 -7.18 13.11
C LEU A 175 -1.28 -6.38 13.13
N ALA A 176 -1.10 -5.49 14.10
CA ALA A 176 0.18 -4.84 14.37
C ALA A 176 1.13 -5.84 15.04
N PRO A 177 2.20 -6.29 14.37
CA PRO A 177 3.09 -7.29 14.95
C PRO A 177 4.02 -6.70 16.00
N TRP A 178 4.67 -7.57 16.75
CA TRP A 178 5.90 -7.30 17.46
C TRP A 178 7.05 -7.60 16.50
N PHE A 179 7.98 -6.70 16.38
CA PHE A 179 9.04 -6.75 15.38
C PHE A 179 10.42 -6.65 16.01
N LYS A 180 11.36 -7.36 15.43
CA LYS A 180 12.78 -7.28 15.78
C LYS A 180 13.62 -7.31 14.51
N GLU A 181 14.55 -6.39 14.41
CA GLU A 181 15.55 -6.35 13.36
C GLU A 181 16.96 -6.48 13.96
N THR A 182 17.82 -7.20 13.27
CA THR A 182 19.23 -7.30 13.59
C THR A 182 20.03 -7.13 12.30
N VAL A 183 20.92 -6.14 12.30
CA VAL A 183 21.79 -5.83 11.15
C VAL A 183 23.22 -6.10 11.55
N THR A 184 23.91 -6.92 10.78
CA THR A 184 25.35 -7.19 10.87
C THR A 184 26.02 -6.77 9.57
N GLU A 185 27.34 -6.91 9.47
CA GLU A 185 28.05 -6.66 8.21
C GLU A 185 27.63 -7.64 7.10
N GLU A 186 27.23 -8.85 7.45
CA GLU A 186 26.95 -9.94 6.52
C GLU A 186 25.43 -10.15 6.32
N TYR A 187 24.62 -9.96 7.34
CA TYR A 187 23.20 -10.28 7.30
C TYR A 187 22.30 -9.18 7.88
N GLU A 188 21.12 -9.05 7.28
CA GLU A 188 19.96 -8.38 7.86
C GLU A 188 18.91 -9.45 8.20
N THR A 189 18.51 -9.52 9.47
CA THR A 189 17.54 -10.50 9.95
C THR A 189 16.32 -9.78 10.50
N ARG A 190 15.15 -10.12 10.00
CA ARG A 190 13.85 -9.56 10.40
C ARG A 190 12.97 -10.64 10.98
N SER A 191 12.39 -10.35 12.15
CA SER A 191 11.56 -11.30 12.86
C SER A 191 10.25 -10.66 13.30
N TRP A 192 9.15 -11.36 13.09
CA TRP A 192 7.79 -10.95 13.46
C TRP A 192 7.18 -11.92 14.44
N ARG A 193 6.41 -11.41 15.37
CA ARG A 193 5.59 -12.18 16.31
C ARG A 193 4.25 -11.50 16.53
N ALA A 194 3.21 -12.29 16.73
CA ALA A 194 1.90 -11.77 17.12
C ALA A 194 1.87 -11.33 18.58
N THR A 195 2.65 -11.99 19.45
CA THR A 195 2.69 -11.75 20.90
C THR A 195 4.04 -11.17 21.33
N ARG A 196 4.05 -10.40 22.44
CA ARG A 196 5.26 -9.79 23.00
C ARG A 196 6.31 -10.84 23.36
N ALA A 197 7.55 -10.55 23.05
CA ALA A 197 8.72 -11.32 23.48
C ALA A 197 9.91 -10.41 23.77
N ALA A 198 10.90 -10.90 24.50
CA ALA A 198 12.10 -10.14 24.81
C ALA A 198 12.86 -9.74 23.54
N GLY A 199 13.25 -8.47 23.46
CA GLY A 199 13.95 -7.89 22.32
C GLY A 199 13.08 -7.53 21.10
N TYR A 200 11.75 -7.69 21.20
CA TYR A 200 10.80 -7.24 20.20
C TYR A 200 10.15 -5.92 20.63
N ALA A 201 9.92 -5.03 19.65
CA ALA A 201 9.22 -3.76 19.83
C ALA A 201 8.10 -3.62 18.80
N PRO A 202 7.08 -2.78 19.01
CA PRO A 202 6.16 -2.41 17.95
C PRO A 202 6.87 -1.60 16.87
N TYR A 203 6.31 -1.53 15.68
CA TYR A 203 6.70 -0.50 14.74
C TYR A 203 6.37 0.89 15.30
N ALA A 204 7.15 1.90 14.94
CA ALA A 204 6.96 3.26 15.46
C ALA A 204 5.56 3.83 15.15
N TRP A 205 4.98 3.49 13.98
CA TRP A 205 3.63 3.91 13.61
C TRP A 205 2.51 3.17 14.36
N ASP A 206 2.83 2.06 15.02
CA ASP A 206 1.89 1.31 15.85
C ASP A 206 1.92 1.71 17.32
N VAL A 207 2.62 2.79 17.65
CA VAL A 207 2.64 3.37 19.00
C VAL A 207 1.63 4.51 19.07
N ALA A 208 0.63 4.38 19.93
CA ALA A 208 -0.38 5.40 20.18
C ALA A 208 0.22 6.62 20.93
N PRO A 209 -0.45 7.79 20.95
CA PRO A 209 0.06 8.99 21.60
C PRO A 209 0.38 8.84 23.10
N ASP A 210 -0.26 7.90 23.78
CA ASP A 210 -0.02 7.57 25.18
C ASP A 210 1.15 6.58 25.41
N GLY A 211 1.85 6.18 24.34
CA GLY A 211 2.96 5.24 24.38
C GLY A 211 2.55 3.77 24.35
N THR A 212 1.26 3.46 24.27
CA THR A 212 0.80 2.06 24.18
C THR A 212 0.90 1.53 22.75
N LYS A 213 1.10 0.20 22.62
CA LYS A 213 1.08 -0.47 21.32
C LYS A 213 -0.37 -0.62 20.84
N ARG A 214 -0.65 -0.24 19.60
CA ARG A 214 -1.91 -0.53 18.94
C ARG A 214 -2.05 -2.03 18.65
N ALA A 215 -3.28 -2.54 18.68
CA ALA A 215 -3.56 -3.93 18.35
C ALA A 215 -3.47 -4.20 16.83
N MET A 216 -3.75 -3.18 16.03
CA MET A 216 -3.76 -3.26 14.58
C MET A 216 -3.09 -2.05 13.94
N THR A 217 -2.52 -2.29 12.77
CA THR A 217 -2.03 -1.29 11.83
C THR A 217 -3.05 -1.12 10.70
N TRP A 218 -3.00 0.00 9.99
CA TRP A 218 -3.82 0.22 8.80
C TRP A 218 -3.10 1.11 7.80
N HIS A 219 -3.36 0.84 6.52
CA HIS A 219 -2.77 1.57 5.40
C HIS A 219 -3.85 1.87 4.37
N PRO A 220 -3.77 2.99 3.63
CA PRO A 220 -4.69 3.25 2.53
C PRO A 220 -4.56 2.12 1.51
N THR A 221 -5.67 1.50 1.15
CA THR A 221 -5.71 0.32 0.25
C THR A 221 -5.21 0.67 -1.15
N PHE A 222 -5.54 1.86 -1.63
CA PHE A 222 -5.22 2.33 -2.99
C PHE A 222 -4.39 3.61 -2.96
N GLY A 223 -3.72 3.90 -4.07
CA GLY A 223 -3.09 5.18 -4.31
C GLY A 223 -4.09 6.35 -4.23
N GLY A 224 -3.58 7.58 -4.17
CA GLY A 224 -4.45 8.76 -4.08
C GLY A 224 -5.25 9.00 -5.35
N GLY A 225 -6.57 9.03 -5.21
CA GLY A 225 -7.56 9.47 -6.19
C GLY A 225 -8.39 10.64 -5.65
N LEU A 226 -9.30 11.18 -6.45
CA LEU A 226 -10.24 12.20 -6.00
C LEU A 226 -11.67 11.69 -6.08
N THR A 227 -12.48 12.01 -5.08
CA THR A 227 -13.95 11.83 -5.10
C THR A 227 -14.60 12.77 -6.11
N GLY A 228 -15.88 12.56 -6.38
CA GLY A 228 -16.65 13.44 -7.26
C GLY A 228 -16.71 14.89 -6.77
N ASP A 229 -16.66 15.13 -5.45
CA ASP A 229 -16.61 16.46 -4.83
C ASP A 229 -15.16 16.97 -4.57
N GLY A 230 -14.14 16.23 -5.03
CA GLY A 230 -12.74 16.66 -5.07
C GLY A 230 -11.90 16.39 -3.83
N LYS A 231 -12.38 15.59 -2.87
CA LYS A 231 -11.60 15.15 -1.71
C LYS A 231 -10.55 14.12 -2.12
N LEU A 232 -9.39 14.11 -1.48
CA LEU A 232 -8.41 13.05 -1.66
C LEU A 232 -8.93 11.77 -1.01
N THR A 233 -8.95 10.68 -1.76
CA THR A 233 -9.43 9.39 -1.26
C THR A 233 -8.52 8.24 -1.65
N SER A 234 -8.60 7.15 -0.90
CA SER A 234 -8.13 5.82 -1.26
C SER A 234 -9.35 5.02 -1.72
N GLY A 235 -9.53 4.87 -3.03
CA GLY A 235 -10.69 4.20 -3.60
C GLY A 235 -10.37 3.64 -4.99
N ALA A 236 -11.01 2.53 -5.36
CA ALA A 236 -10.85 1.89 -6.65
C ALA A 236 -11.56 2.66 -7.78
N GLY A 237 -11.03 2.56 -9.00
CA GLY A 237 -11.63 3.14 -10.20
C GLY A 237 -11.49 4.67 -10.29
N ARG A 238 -10.56 5.27 -9.55
CA ARG A 238 -10.28 6.70 -9.60
C ARG A 238 -9.09 7.00 -10.49
N ARG A 239 -9.13 8.10 -11.23
CA ARG A 239 -7.91 8.63 -11.84
C ARG A 239 -6.91 8.94 -10.73
N ALA A 240 -5.65 8.47 -10.87
CA ALA A 240 -4.61 8.84 -9.92
C ALA A 240 -4.54 10.37 -9.78
N ALA A 241 -4.52 10.89 -8.55
CA ALA A 241 -4.53 12.32 -8.22
C ALA A 241 -3.21 13.01 -8.58
N THR A 242 -2.68 12.72 -9.77
CA THR A 242 -1.51 13.41 -10.30
C THR A 242 -1.82 14.90 -10.53
N VAL A 243 -0.78 15.70 -10.73
CA VAL A 243 -0.91 17.18 -10.84
C VAL A 243 -1.34 17.86 -9.52
N GLN A 244 -1.39 17.11 -8.42
CA GLN A 244 -1.55 17.67 -7.07
C GLN A 244 -0.18 17.77 -6.41
N SER A 245 0.08 18.88 -5.74
CA SER A 245 1.23 18.99 -4.83
C SER A 245 0.94 18.28 -3.50
N ALA A 246 1.98 18.03 -2.69
CA ALA A 246 1.79 17.52 -1.34
C ALA A 246 0.86 18.41 -0.50
N THR A 247 1.07 19.72 -0.54
CA THR A 247 0.21 20.69 0.18
C THR A 247 -1.22 20.73 -0.36
N GLY A 248 -1.39 20.64 -1.68
CA GLY A 248 -2.72 20.55 -2.31
C GLY A 248 -3.44 19.25 -1.93
N GLY A 249 -2.73 18.14 -1.93
CA GLY A 249 -3.25 16.84 -1.47
C GLY A 249 -3.66 16.85 0.00
N LEU A 250 -2.84 17.45 0.88
CA LEU A 250 -3.18 17.60 2.29
C LEU A 250 -4.47 18.42 2.50
N THR A 251 -4.62 19.53 1.77
CA THR A 251 -5.85 20.33 1.81
C THR A 251 -7.08 19.51 1.42
N LYS A 252 -6.96 18.66 0.39
CA LYS A 252 -8.04 17.79 -0.08
C LYS A 252 -8.31 16.61 0.87
N ALA A 253 -7.28 16.05 1.51
CA ALA A 253 -7.43 15.02 2.55
C ALA A 253 -8.23 15.55 3.74
N ARG A 254 -7.91 16.75 4.20
CA ARG A 254 -8.59 17.43 5.34
C ARG A 254 -10.03 17.87 5.06
N GLN A 255 -10.53 17.72 3.83
CA GLN A 255 -11.96 17.89 3.53
C GLN A 255 -12.82 16.74 4.07
N TRP A 256 -12.24 15.56 4.34
CA TRP A 256 -12.91 14.48 5.05
C TRP A 256 -13.02 14.78 6.54
N ASP A 257 -11.87 15.04 7.16
CA ASP A 257 -11.68 15.38 8.56
C ASP A 257 -10.34 16.11 8.72
N ALA A 258 -10.23 16.99 9.70
CA ALA A 258 -9.00 17.73 9.98
C ALA A 258 -7.82 16.82 10.37
N TYR A 259 -8.10 15.59 10.79
CA TYR A 259 -7.10 14.61 11.22
C TYR A 259 -6.55 13.73 10.09
N GLU A 260 -7.12 13.82 8.88
CA GLU A 260 -6.54 13.15 7.72
C GLU A 260 -5.22 13.80 7.32
N GLY A 261 -4.25 12.99 6.90
CA GLY A 261 -2.91 13.42 6.56
C GLY A 261 -2.27 12.62 5.44
N LEU A 262 -1.02 12.93 5.14
CA LEU A 262 -0.18 12.27 4.14
C LEU A 262 1.07 11.72 4.82
N TRP A 263 1.25 10.39 4.83
CA TRP A 263 2.32 9.69 5.52
C TRP A 263 2.94 8.59 4.66
N ALA A 264 3.55 8.94 3.55
CA ALA A 264 4.06 7.93 2.61
C ALA A 264 5.15 7.02 3.20
N ASP A 265 5.92 7.50 4.17
CA ASP A 265 7.12 6.78 4.63
C ASP A 265 6.85 5.60 5.55
N CYS A 266 5.85 5.66 6.41
CA CYS A 266 5.48 4.48 7.19
C CYS A 266 4.93 3.37 6.29
N ASP A 267 4.21 3.73 5.23
CA ASP A 267 3.74 2.79 4.22
C ASP A 267 4.92 2.16 3.46
N THR A 268 5.98 2.93 3.20
CA THR A 268 7.19 2.44 2.51
C THR A 268 7.86 1.30 3.27
N LYS A 269 8.17 1.51 4.55
CA LYS A 269 8.80 0.49 5.38
C LYS A 269 7.90 -0.72 5.55
N TRP A 270 6.62 -0.48 5.82
CA TRP A 270 5.65 -1.55 5.98
C TRP A 270 5.53 -2.41 4.73
N LEU A 271 5.39 -1.81 3.54
CA LEU A 271 5.29 -2.54 2.27
C LEU A 271 6.55 -3.36 1.98
N LEU A 272 7.74 -2.80 2.20
CA LEU A 272 8.99 -3.52 2.02
C LEU A 272 9.06 -4.75 2.94
N TYR A 273 8.71 -4.59 4.21
CA TYR A 273 8.83 -5.65 5.19
C TYR A 273 7.73 -6.71 5.03
N GLU A 274 6.49 -6.32 4.70
CA GLU A 274 5.43 -7.27 4.35
C GLU A 274 5.76 -8.06 3.08
N TRP A 275 6.35 -7.41 2.08
CA TRP A 275 6.86 -8.11 0.92
C TRP A 275 7.88 -9.18 1.31
N GLN A 276 8.87 -8.84 2.10
CA GLN A 276 9.91 -9.77 2.56
C GLN A 276 9.35 -10.88 3.45
N HIS A 277 8.36 -10.56 4.29
CA HIS A 277 7.69 -11.53 5.15
C HIS A 277 6.87 -12.57 4.36
N ARG A 278 6.28 -12.18 3.23
CA ARG A 278 5.38 -13.04 2.44
C ARG A 278 6.07 -13.75 1.29
N HIS A 279 7.10 -13.18 0.73
CA HIS A 279 7.67 -13.60 -0.56
C HIS A 279 9.14 -14.02 -0.49
N TRP A 280 9.61 -14.41 0.68
CA TRP A 280 10.98 -14.85 0.92
C TRP A 280 11.40 -16.08 0.07
N HIS A 281 10.47 -16.94 -0.36
CA HIS A 281 10.73 -18.09 -1.23
C HIS A 281 10.77 -17.76 -2.73
N LYS A 282 10.34 -16.57 -3.13
CA LYS A 282 10.28 -16.27 -4.55
C LYS A 282 11.66 -16.14 -5.13
N GLU A 283 12.01 -17.07 -6.00
CA GLU A 283 13.08 -16.87 -6.95
C GLU A 283 12.70 -15.69 -7.84
N ASN A 284 13.41 -14.62 -7.70
CA ASN A 284 13.14 -13.43 -8.45
C ASN A 284 14.43 -12.85 -8.98
N SER A 285 14.56 -12.84 -10.29
CA SER A 285 15.71 -12.28 -10.97
C SER A 285 15.57 -10.78 -11.25
N GLY A 286 14.44 -10.16 -10.90
CA GLY A 286 14.09 -8.80 -11.27
C GLY A 286 13.86 -7.87 -10.07
N ILE A 287 13.81 -6.58 -10.34
CA ILE A 287 13.36 -5.54 -9.42
C ILE A 287 11.84 -5.63 -9.30
N LEU A 288 11.27 -5.34 -8.14
CA LEU A 288 9.82 -5.20 -7.98
C LEU A 288 9.39 -3.90 -8.65
N GLU A 289 9.14 -3.97 -9.94
CA GLU A 289 9.02 -2.80 -10.80
C GLU A 289 7.59 -2.25 -10.86
N GLY A 290 6.59 -3.09 -10.59
CA GLY A 290 5.20 -2.70 -10.83
C GLY A 290 5.00 -2.27 -12.27
N CYS A 291 4.46 -1.07 -12.51
CA CYS A 291 4.29 -0.54 -13.86
C CYS A 291 5.34 0.52 -14.27
N THR A 292 6.50 0.54 -13.62
CA THR A 292 7.53 1.57 -13.88
C THR A 292 8.17 1.48 -15.26
N GLY A 293 8.12 0.33 -15.92
CA GLY A 293 8.53 0.14 -17.32
C GLY A 293 7.46 0.44 -18.36
N TYR A 294 6.23 0.76 -17.96
CA TYR A 294 5.10 0.99 -18.86
C TYR A 294 5.07 2.43 -19.40
N TYR A 295 6.11 2.84 -20.12
CA TYR A 295 6.34 4.20 -20.56
C TYR A 295 6.39 4.30 -22.10
N TYR A 296 5.23 4.49 -22.73
CA TYR A 296 5.07 4.56 -24.18
C TYR A 296 4.39 5.86 -24.59
N THR A 297 4.76 6.37 -25.77
CA THR A 297 4.08 7.45 -26.48
C THR A 297 4.04 7.11 -27.95
N TYR A 298 2.88 7.20 -28.56
CA TYR A 298 2.65 6.94 -29.97
C TYR A 298 1.79 8.05 -30.56
N GLN A 299 2.00 8.35 -31.83
CA GLN A 299 1.10 9.22 -32.58
C GLN A 299 -0.01 8.39 -33.23
N CYS A 300 -1.21 8.96 -33.34
CA CYS A 300 -2.32 8.30 -33.99
C CYS A 300 -1.98 8.03 -35.47
N ALA A 301 -2.29 6.82 -35.94
CA ALA A 301 -2.07 6.44 -37.35
C ALA A 301 -3.14 7.02 -38.29
N VAL A 302 -4.36 7.22 -37.76
CA VAL A 302 -5.51 7.76 -38.48
C VAL A 302 -6.19 8.79 -37.60
N ALA A 303 -6.64 9.91 -38.22
CA ALA A 303 -7.43 10.94 -37.52
C ALA A 303 -8.89 10.49 -37.37
N GLU A 304 -9.49 10.74 -36.22
CA GLU A 304 -10.92 10.53 -35.97
C GLU A 304 -11.50 11.72 -35.19
N THR A 305 -12.76 12.02 -35.44
CA THR A 305 -13.47 13.11 -34.76
C THR A 305 -14.57 12.54 -33.88
N ASP A 306 -14.63 13.00 -32.61
CA ASP A 306 -15.63 12.63 -31.62
C ASP A 306 -15.81 11.10 -31.50
N ALA A 307 -14.69 10.37 -31.39
CA ALA A 307 -14.66 8.92 -31.32
C ALA A 307 -14.28 8.43 -29.91
N GLU A 308 -14.88 7.31 -29.49
CA GLU A 308 -14.50 6.61 -28.24
C GLU A 308 -13.32 5.65 -28.46
N ARG A 309 -12.42 6.00 -29.37
CA ARG A 309 -11.22 5.22 -29.68
C ARG A 309 -10.14 6.09 -30.30
N VAL A 310 -8.94 5.53 -30.35
CA VAL A 310 -7.82 6.03 -31.15
C VAL A 310 -7.31 4.92 -32.07
N ILE A 311 -6.80 5.29 -33.23
CA ILE A 311 -6.26 4.35 -34.21
C ILE A 311 -4.74 4.40 -34.15
N LEU A 312 -4.12 3.26 -33.86
CA LEU A 312 -2.67 3.06 -33.85
C LEU A 312 -2.27 1.97 -34.84
N THR A 313 -0.97 1.85 -35.13
CA THR A 313 -0.47 0.65 -35.81
C THR A 313 -0.60 -0.56 -34.86
N LYS A 314 -0.65 -1.77 -35.43
CA LYS A 314 -0.71 -3.00 -34.63
C LYS A 314 0.49 -3.14 -33.68
N ASP A 315 1.69 -2.80 -34.17
CA ASP A 315 2.92 -2.88 -33.37
C ASP A 315 2.91 -1.91 -32.18
N GLN A 316 2.42 -0.67 -32.39
CA GLN A 316 2.27 0.30 -31.31
C GLN A 316 1.26 -0.18 -30.25
N ALA A 317 0.10 -0.66 -30.71
CA ALA A 317 -0.96 -1.11 -29.82
C ALA A 317 -0.61 -2.39 -29.04
N SER A 318 0.30 -3.24 -29.57
CA SER A 318 0.77 -4.45 -28.87
C SER A 318 1.50 -4.17 -27.54
N ASN A 319 1.99 -2.93 -27.35
CA ASN A 319 2.61 -2.49 -26.11
C ASN A 319 1.60 -1.98 -25.08
N LEU A 320 0.36 -1.71 -25.49
CA LEU A 320 -0.68 -1.18 -24.62
C LEU A 320 -1.47 -2.33 -23.95
N LEU A 321 -1.97 -2.07 -22.76
CA LEU A 321 -2.72 -3.05 -21.97
C LEU A 321 -4.16 -2.58 -21.74
N VAL A 322 -5.11 -3.50 -21.93
CA VAL A 322 -6.50 -3.28 -21.55
C VAL A 322 -6.58 -3.04 -20.04
N GLY A 323 -7.38 -2.08 -19.64
CA GLY A 323 -7.50 -1.65 -18.24
C GLY A 323 -6.51 -0.54 -17.83
N SER A 324 -5.43 -0.31 -18.59
CA SER A 324 -4.50 0.79 -18.32
C SER A 324 -5.08 2.14 -18.76
N THR A 325 -4.45 3.21 -18.31
CA THR A 325 -4.85 4.59 -18.60
C THR A 325 -3.88 5.23 -19.59
N VAL A 326 -4.42 5.97 -20.54
CA VAL A 326 -3.67 6.78 -21.51
C VAL A 326 -4.08 8.25 -21.44
N SER A 327 -3.15 9.11 -21.88
CA SER A 327 -3.35 10.54 -22.11
C SER A 327 -3.38 10.78 -23.63
N VAL A 328 -4.46 11.36 -24.13
CA VAL A 328 -4.65 11.66 -25.55
C VAL A 328 -4.68 13.17 -25.75
N GLY A 329 -3.76 13.69 -26.56
CA GLY A 329 -3.66 15.12 -26.85
C GLY A 329 -2.37 15.52 -27.57
N ASP A 330 -2.21 16.79 -27.87
CA ASP A 330 -1.12 17.29 -28.71
C ASP A 330 0.25 17.25 -28.01
N THR A 331 0.26 17.37 -26.70
CA THR A 331 1.48 17.33 -25.90
C THR A 331 1.48 16.06 -25.04
N GLU A 332 2.60 15.34 -24.98
CA GLU A 332 2.72 14.14 -24.15
C GLU A 332 2.36 14.39 -22.69
N ARG A 333 1.44 13.61 -22.15
CA ARG A 333 1.09 13.59 -20.71
C ARG A 333 0.73 14.94 -20.12
N ALA A 334 0.34 15.92 -20.95
CA ALA A 334 -0.06 17.23 -20.42
C ALA A 334 -1.33 17.12 -19.56
N ALA A 335 -1.44 17.99 -18.56
CA ALA A 335 -2.59 18.03 -17.65
C ALA A 335 -3.92 18.32 -18.36
N ALA A 336 -3.85 19.05 -19.48
CA ALA A 336 -5.02 19.42 -20.30
C ALA A 336 -5.51 18.30 -21.21
N ASN A 337 -4.74 17.23 -21.39
CA ASN A 337 -5.13 16.11 -22.26
C ASN A 337 -6.30 15.31 -21.68
N VAL A 338 -7.06 14.67 -22.55
CA VAL A 338 -8.05 13.67 -22.12
C VAL A 338 -7.32 12.47 -21.55
N ARG A 339 -7.64 12.09 -20.32
CA ARG A 339 -7.19 10.84 -19.71
C ARG A 339 -8.29 9.82 -19.84
N ALA A 340 -8.00 8.70 -20.49
CA ALA A 340 -8.96 7.66 -20.81
C ALA A 340 -8.44 6.27 -20.45
N LYS A 341 -9.34 5.40 -19.97
CA LYS A 341 -9.05 3.98 -19.73
C LYS A 341 -9.21 3.20 -21.02
N ILE A 342 -8.29 2.30 -21.31
CA ILE A 342 -8.38 1.38 -22.44
C ILE A 342 -9.39 0.27 -22.09
N LEU A 343 -10.48 0.19 -22.84
CA LEU A 343 -11.53 -0.81 -22.66
C LEU A 343 -11.28 -2.09 -23.47
N SER A 344 -10.78 -1.93 -24.72
CA SER A 344 -10.41 -3.04 -25.59
C SER A 344 -9.47 -2.60 -26.70
N ILE A 345 -8.78 -3.56 -27.33
CA ILE A 345 -7.91 -3.35 -28.48
C ILE A 345 -8.34 -4.34 -29.56
N GLN A 346 -8.73 -3.86 -30.73
CA GLN A 346 -9.29 -4.66 -31.81
C GLN A 346 -8.63 -4.33 -33.15
N THR A 347 -8.43 -5.32 -34.02
CA THR A 347 -7.99 -5.06 -35.41
C THR A 347 -9.13 -4.45 -36.22
N VAL A 348 -8.83 -3.41 -36.99
CA VAL A 348 -9.75 -2.74 -37.90
C VAL A 348 -9.07 -2.53 -39.26
N THR A 349 -9.86 -2.52 -40.34
CA THR A 349 -9.37 -2.21 -41.66
C THR A 349 -9.88 -0.83 -42.07
N ILE A 350 -8.96 0.08 -42.41
CA ILE A 350 -9.26 1.44 -42.86
C ILE A 350 -8.52 1.65 -44.21
N ASP A 351 -9.23 2.02 -45.25
CA ASP A 351 -8.68 2.23 -46.60
C ASP A 351 -7.81 1.05 -47.12
N GLY A 352 -8.21 -0.18 -46.76
CA GLY A 352 -7.52 -1.40 -47.17
C GLY A 352 -6.28 -1.77 -46.36
N ALA A 353 -5.90 -0.97 -45.36
CA ALA A 353 -4.80 -1.25 -44.45
C ALA A 353 -5.32 -1.67 -43.05
N GLU A 354 -4.60 -2.57 -42.41
CA GLU A 354 -4.95 -3.03 -41.07
C GLU A 354 -4.29 -2.17 -39.98
N TYR A 355 -5.09 -1.77 -39.01
CA TYR A 355 -4.71 -1.00 -37.82
C TYR A 355 -5.24 -1.64 -36.55
N ALA A 356 -4.91 -1.07 -35.43
CA ALA A 356 -5.50 -1.37 -34.12
C ALA A 356 -6.38 -0.19 -33.67
N ALA A 357 -7.66 -0.46 -33.45
CA ALA A 357 -8.55 0.45 -32.72
C ALA A 357 -8.41 0.20 -31.22
N VAL A 358 -7.93 1.19 -30.48
CA VAL A 358 -7.83 1.20 -29.02
C VAL A 358 -9.06 1.93 -28.49
N TRP A 359 -10.04 1.17 -27.99
CA TRP A 359 -11.29 1.68 -27.45
C TRP A 359 -11.11 2.26 -26.06
N LEU A 360 -11.72 3.41 -25.82
CA LEU A 360 -11.55 4.23 -24.62
C LEU A 360 -12.87 4.44 -23.89
N ASP A 361 -12.82 4.76 -22.60
CA ASP A 361 -13.97 5.17 -21.79
C ASP A 361 -14.32 6.67 -21.97
N SER A 362 -13.72 7.35 -22.93
CA SER A 362 -13.87 8.78 -23.15
C SER A 362 -13.86 9.10 -24.65
N VAL A 363 -14.61 10.12 -25.04
CA VAL A 363 -14.63 10.64 -26.42
C VAL A 363 -13.42 11.53 -26.64
N VAL A 364 -12.75 11.34 -27.78
CA VAL A 364 -11.58 12.11 -28.20
C VAL A 364 -11.70 12.54 -29.67
N THR A 365 -11.08 13.67 -30.01
CA THR A 365 -10.84 14.08 -31.39
C THR A 365 -9.34 14.04 -31.63
N THR A 366 -8.90 13.35 -32.69
CA THR A 366 -7.50 13.10 -32.95
C THR A 366 -7.10 13.54 -34.38
N THR A 367 -5.84 13.87 -34.53
CA THR A 367 -5.13 14.01 -35.78
C THR A 367 -3.98 13.01 -35.81
N THR A 368 -3.29 12.88 -36.95
CA THR A 368 -2.07 12.05 -37.01
C THR A 368 -0.89 12.61 -36.19
N ALA A 369 -0.99 13.84 -35.68
CA ALA A 369 -0.03 14.43 -34.73
C ALA A 369 -0.42 14.25 -33.26
N THR A 370 -1.63 13.77 -32.99
CA THR A 370 -2.11 13.57 -31.61
C THR A 370 -1.35 12.43 -30.95
N ASN A 371 -0.81 12.69 -29.75
CA ASN A 371 -0.10 11.72 -28.97
C ASN A 371 -1.05 10.88 -28.10
N VAL A 372 -0.81 9.57 -28.05
CA VAL A 372 -1.37 8.61 -27.12
C VAL A 372 -0.24 8.16 -26.20
N SER A 373 -0.25 8.61 -24.96
CA SER A 373 0.82 8.37 -24.01
C SER A 373 0.32 7.58 -22.81
N THR A 374 1.03 6.53 -22.38
CA THR A 374 0.72 5.85 -21.11
C THR A 374 0.89 6.81 -19.94
N VAL A 375 -0.02 6.75 -18.98
CA VAL A 375 0.00 7.52 -17.74
C VAL A 375 -0.24 6.58 -16.56
N PRO A 376 -0.04 7.02 -15.31
CA PRO A 376 -0.34 6.18 -14.14
C PRO A 376 -1.71 5.53 -14.24
N TRP A 377 -1.78 4.26 -13.89
CA TRP A 377 -3.03 3.51 -13.89
C TRP A 377 -4.05 4.16 -12.97
N ASP A 378 -5.32 3.94 -13.26
CA ASP A 378 -6.38 4.26 -12.31
C ASP A 378 -6.20 3.43 -11.03
N THR A 379 -6.51 4.02 -9.89
CA THR A 379 -6.44 3.32 -8.60
C THR A 379 -7.39 2.13 -8.59
N GLY A 380 -7.02 1.06 -7.89
CA GLY A 380 -7.79 -0.18 -7.86
C GLY A 380 -7.68 -1.02 -9.13
N ALA A 381 -6.74 -0.74 -10.01
CA ALA A 381 -6.51 -1.56 -11.20
C ALA A 381 -6.25 -3.03 -10.85
N THR A 382 -5.60 -3.30 -9.73
CA THR A 382 -5.33 -4.66 -9.22
C THR A 382 -6.58 -5.44 -8.82
N GLU A 383 -7.75 -4.80 -8.67
CA GLU A 383 -9.03 -5.50 -8.43
C GLU A 383 -9.53 -6.27 -9.66
N ALA A 384 -9.21 -5.75 -10.85
CA ALA A 384 -9.70 -6.28 -12.12
C ALA A 384 -8.67 -7.10 -12.90
N LEU A 385 -7.40 -7.03 -12.52
CA LEU A 385 -6.32 -7.74 -13.19
C LEU A 385 -6.17 -9.14 -12.58
N PRO A 386 -6.41 -10.22 -13.33
CA PRO A 386 -6.14 -11.56 -12.86
C PRO A 386 -4.64 -11.71 -12.58
N ASP A 387 -4.29 -12.49 -11.57
CA ASP A 387 -2.91 -12.83 -11.18
C ASP A 387 -2.03 -11.64 -10.72
N HIS A 388 -2.61 -10.46 -10.48
CA HIS A 388 -1.88 -9.27 -10.01
C HIS A 388 -2.01 -9.01 -8.51
N MET A 389 -2.27 -10.03 -7.75
CA MET A 389 -2.44 -9.94 -6.32
C MET A 389 -1.13 -10.24 -5.61
N ASP A 390 -0.87 -9.52 -4.53
CA ASP A 390 0.21 -9.74 -3.59
C ASP A 390 1.55 -10.17 -4.23
N GLY A 391 2.03 -9.36 -5.17
CA GLY A 391 3.31 -9.62 -5.80
C GLY A 391 3.30 -10.75 -6.82
N ALA A 392 2.23 -10.89 -7.60
CA ALA A 392 2.18 -11.85 -8.69
C ALA A 392 3.44 -11.78 -9.58
N PRO A 393 3.97 -12.90 -10.06
CA PRO A 393 5.17 -12.94 -10.88
C PRO A 393 5.11 -12.04 -12.11
N VAL A 394 3.93 -11.88 -12.68
CA VAL A 394 3.71 -11.02 -13.87
C VAL A 394 4.07 -9.57 -13.59
N SER A 395 3.74 -9.04 -12.41
CA SER A 395 4.09 -7.66 -12.06
C SER A 395 5.57 -7.48 -11.71
N LEU A 396 6.28 -8.57 -11.41
CA LEU A 396 7.70 -8.54 -11.11
C LEU A 396 8.58 -8.56 -12.34
N THR A 397 8.10 -9.12 -13.44
CA THR A 397 8.90 -9.38 -14.65
C THR A 397 8.50 -8.55 -15.85
N SER A 398 7.28 -7.98 -15.85
CA SER A 398 6.74 -7.24 -17.00
C SER A 398 6.98 -5.74 -16.95
N ALA A 399 7.20 -5.19 -15.77
CA ALA A 399 7.29 -3.75 -15.51
C ALA A 399 6.11 -2.93 -16.08
N LYS A 400 4.95 -3.55 -16.29
CA LYS A 400 3.80 -2.92 -16.95
C LYS A 400 2.57 -2.79 -16.05
N ASN A 401 2.46 -3.61 -15.02
CA ASN A 401 1.27 -3.71 -14.18
C ASN A 401 1.53 -3.25 -12.74
N PRO A 402 0.57 -2.59 -12.09
CA PRO A 402 0.65 -2.33 -10.65
C PRO A 402 0.67 -3.65 -9.87
N ILE A 403 1.05 -3.59 -8.61
CA ILE A 403 1.06 -4.74 -7.70
C ILE A 403 0.23 -4.46 -6.46
N ARG A 404 -0.08 -5.54 -5.73
CA ARG A 404 -0.71 -5.50 -4.41
C ARG A 404 0.12 -6.29 -3.42
N ILE A 405 0.38 -5.72 -2.26
CA ILE A 405 1.08 -6.36 -1.14
C ILE A 405 0.17 -6.26 0.08
N ALA A 406 -0.15 -7.38 0.72
CA ALA A 406 -1.02 -7.42 1.90
C ALA A 406 -2.31 -6.59 1.74
N GLY A 407 -2.94 -6.68 0.58
CA GLY A 407 -4.15 -5.94 0.24
C GLY A 407 -3.93 -4.46 -0.15
N VAL A 408 -2.70 -3.94 -0.11
CA VAL A 408 -2.38 -2.55 -0.46
C VAL A 408 -1.79 -2.46 -1.86
N GLU A 409 -2.46 -1.72 -2.72
CA GLU A 409 -2.00 -1.45 -4.10
C GLU A 409 -0.87 -0.42 -4.10
N THR A 410 0.16 -0.67 -4.90
CA THR A 410 1.32 0.22 -5.07
C THR A 410 1.94 0.10 -6.45
N LEU A 411 2.96 0.92 -6.74
CA LEU A 411 3.71 0.94 -8.00
C LEU A 411 2.79 1.11 -9.24
N THR A 412 1.80 1.98 -9.12
CA THR A 412 0.77 2.26 -10.13
C THR A 412 1.26 3.15 -11.28
N GLY A 413 2.52 3.56 -11.26
CA GLY A 413 3.16 4.39 -12.30
C GLY A 413 3.32 5.86 -11.94
N CYS A 414 2.98 6.26 -10.71
CA CYS A 414 3.34 7.54 -10.14
C CYS A 414 4.04 7.35 -8.79
N TYR A 415 4.87 8.32 -8.44
CA TYR A 415 5.35 8.43 -7.07
C TYR A 415 4.20 8.70 -6.12
N GLU A 416 4.30 8.17 -4.91
CA GLU A 416 3.40 8.50 -3.82
C GLU A 416 4.01 9.59 -2.95
N ILE A 417 3.26 10.65 -2.70
CA ILE A 417 3.76 11.87 -2.07
C ILE A 417 3.30 11.93 -0.62
N GLY A 418 4.26 12.13 0.28
CA GLY A 418 4.04 12.31 1.72
C GLY A 418 4.51 13.65 2.25
N LEU A 419 4.23 13.90 3.53
CA LEU A 419 4.64 15.10 4.26
C LEU A 419 5.12 14.82 5.69
N ASP A 420 5.10 13.57 6.14
CA ASP A 420 5.53 13.25 7.51
C ASP A 420 7.03 13.46 7.74
N PRO A 421 7.97 13.13 6.82
CA PRO A 421 9.22 13.83 6.83
C PRO A 421 9.22 15.01 5.88
N LEU A 422 9.96 16.02 6.26
CA LEU A 422 10.46 17.06 5.38
C LEU A 422 11.99 17.09 5.46
N TYR A 423 12.62 17.42 4.36
CA TYR A 423 14.06 17.53 4.27
C TYR A 423 14.46 19.02 4.14
N GLN A 424 15.31 19.49 5.03
CA GLN A 424 16.02 20.74 4.82
C GLN A 424 17.26 20.47 3.99
N VAL A 425 17.28 20.98 2.77
CA VAL A 425 18.42 20.88 1.87
C VAL A 425 19.20 22.17 1.88
N THR A 426 20.52 22.09 2.10
CA THR A 426 21.46 23.21 2.00
C THR A 426 22.50 22.92 0.93
N ALA A 427 22.87 23.95 0.17
CA ALA A 427 23.91 23.85 -0.85
C ALA A 427 25.27 24.18 -0.26
N ASN A 428 26.30 23.44 -0.67
CA ASN A 428 27.70 23.71 -0.38
C ASN A 428 28.34 24.54 -1.52
N GLU A 429 29.50 25.12 -1.26
CA GLU A 429 30.25 25.92 -2.26
C GLU A 429 30.71 25.09 -3.47
N ASP A 430 30.93 23.78 -3.28
CA ASP A 430 31.35 22.84 -4.33
C ASP A 430 30.17 22.26 -5.16
N SER A 431 28.99 22.83 -5.05
CA SER A 431 27.76 22.37 -5.71
C SER A 431 27.25 20.99 -5.23
N THR A 432 27.68 20.53 -4.07
CA THR A 432 27.07 19.40 -3.37
C THR A 432 25.98 19.89 -2.41
N PHE A 433 25.19 18.96 -1.88
CA PHE A 433 24.05 19.24 -1.03
C PHE A 433 24.07 18.42 0.26
N ASN A 434 23.59 19.03 1.34
CA ASN A 434 23.37 18.36 2.62
C ASN A 434 21.88 18.28 2.89
N TYR A 435 21.45 17.13 3.42
CA TYR A 435 20.08 16.87 3.87
C TYR A 435 20.03 16.74 5.38
N ALA A 436 19.08 17.40 6.01
CA ALA A 436 18.67 17.16 7.39
C ALA A 436 17.20 16.76 7.40
N VAL A 437 16.85 15.72 8.16
CA VAL A 437 15.51 15.12 8.20
C VAL A 437 14.74 15.67 9.39
N PHE A 438 13.55 16.17 9.12
CA PHE A 438 12.61 16.68 10.10
C PHE A 438 11.31 15.87 10.04
N GLU A 439 10.82 15.43 11.18
CA GLU A 439 9.64 14.58 11.28
C GLU A 439 8.48 15.26 11.98
N CYS A 440 7.26 14.93 11.52
CA CYS A 440 6.01 15.33 12.15
C CYS A 440 5.27 14.13 12.74
N ARG A 441 4.95 14.17 14.04
CA ARG A 441 4.25 13.09 14.77
C ARG A 441 2.74 13.26 14.82
N ASP A 442 2.22 14.35 14.28
CA ASP A 442 0.82 14.74 14.41
C ASP A 442 0.29 15.25 13.07
N SER A 443 -0.66 14.51 12.48
CA SER A 443 -1.24 14.87 11.18
C SER A 443 -1.89 16.27 11.15
N GLU A 444 -2.38 16.76 12.28
CA GLU A 444 -2.93 18.12 12.36
C GLU A 444 -1.86 19.20 12.12
N LYS A 445 -0.60 18.87 12.40
CA LYS A 445 0.54 19.79 12.27
C LYS A 445 1.30 19.63 10.95
N LEU A 446 0.91 18.70 10.09
CA LEU A 446 1.52 18.55 8.76
C LEU A 446 1.41 19.85 7.98
N ALA A 447 2.51 20.24 7.33
CA ALA A 447 2.61 21.44 6.53
C ALA A 447 3.65 21.27 5.41
N GLY A 448 3.65 22.17 4.43
CA GLY A 448 4.66 22.21 3.37
C GLY A 448 5.94 22.95 3.75
N SER A 449 6.13 23.28 5.03
CA SER A 449 7.32 23.95 5.55
C SER A 449 7.69 23.41 6.92
N ILE A 450 8.96 23.44 7.24
CA ILE A 450 9.48 23.06 8.56
C ILE A 450 9.09 24.14 9.56
N GLY A 451 8.17 23.81 10.44
CA GLY A 451 7.64 24.66 11.50
C GLY A 451 7.57 23.91 12.82
N SER A 452 6.84 24.46 13.82
CA SER A 452 6.76 23.89 15.18
C SER A 452 6.17 22.47 15.27
N GLY A 453 5.56 21.97 14.19
CA GLY A 453 5.07 20.59 14.10
C GLY A 453 6.15 19.58 13.75
N TYR A 454 7.29 20.04 13.25
CA TYR A 454 8.39 19.18 12.80
C TYR A 454 9.56 19.26 13.78
N GLN A 455 10.13 18.12 14.08
CA GLN A 455 11.28 17.97 14.96
C GLN A 455 12.48 17.51 14.15
N ASP A 456 13.65 18.09 14.40
CA ASP A 456 14.91 17.65 13.84
C ASP A 456 15.23 16.26 14.43
N THR A 457 15.47 15.31 13.55
CA THR A 457 15.80 13.91 13.95
C THR A 457 17.28 13.74 14.27
N GLY A 458 18.13 14.71 13.96
CA GLY A 458 19.58 14.57 13.99
C GLY A 458 20.15 13.67 12.89
N ILE A 459 19.28 13.20 11.96
CA ILE A 459 19.66 12.32 10.85
C ILE A 459 19.79 13.16 9.59
N GLY A 460 20.77 12.82 8.76
CA GLY A 460 21.00 13.47 7.49
C GLY A 460 22.11 12.82 6.70
N ILE A 461 22.35 13.35 5.53
CA ILE A 461 23.47 12.96 4.67
C ILE A 461 24.10 14.20 4.06
N SER A 462 25.42 14.21 3.89
CA SER A 462 26.18 15.39 3.46
C SER A 462 26.97 15.13 2.19
N ASN A 463 27.28 16.22 1.48
CA ASN A 463 28.17 16.24 0.32
C ASN A 463 27.67 15.38 -0.84
N LEU A 464 26.36 15.36 -1.09
CA LEU A 464 25.78 14.64 -2.22
C LEU A 464 25.82 15.52 -3.49
N SER A 465 26.29 14.94 -4.59
CA SER A 465 26.04 15.52 -5.91
C SER A 465 24.56 15.45 -6.27
N SER A 466 24.06 16.37 -7.09
CA SER A 466 22.70 16.28 -7.61
C SER A 466 22.52 15.03 -8.49
N GLY A 467 21.30 14.50 -8.56
CA GLY A 467 20.92 13.37 -9.40
C GLY A 467 20.66 12.08 -8.64
N TRP A 468 20.69 10.96 -9.34
CA TRP A 468 20.33 9.65 -8.80
C TRP A 468 21.51 8.91 -8.20
N HIS A 469 21.31 8.33 -7.02
CA HIS A 469 22.28 7.54 -6.27
C HIS A 469 21.62 6.27 -5.77
N TYR A 470 22.20 5.10 -6.04
CA TYR A 470 21.66 3.84 -5.54
C TYR A 470 21.87 3.69 -4.05
N VAL A 471 20.82 3.30 -3.35
CA VAL A 471 20.82 3.12 -1.90
C VAL A 471 21.54 1.83 -1.54
N LYS A 472 22.54 1.93 -0.67
CA LYS A 472 23.26 0.80 -0.09
C LYS A 472 22.76 0.45 1.30
N ALA A 473 22.44 1.45 2.12
CA ALA A 473 21.93 1.26 3.47
C ALA A 473 20.99 2.39 3.88
N PHE A 474 20.00 2.05 4.69
CA PHE A 474 19.11 2.99 5.35
C PHE A 474 19.50 3.22 6.81
N VAL A 475 19.06 4.35 7.35
CA VAL A 475 18.92 4.61 8.77
C VAL A 475 17.42 4.80 9.06
N GLU A 476 16.97 4.26 10.18
CA GLU A 476 15.61 4.50 10.67
C GLU A 476 15.60 5.73 11.56
N THR A 477 14.66 6.60 11.30
CA THR A 477 14.40 7.75 12.15
C THR A 477 13.61 7.36 13.40
N PRO A 478 13.50 8.21 14.43
CA PRO A 478 12.71 7.92 15.62
C PRO A 478 11.24 7.56 15.36
N LEU A 479 10.67 8.00 14.22
CA LEU A 479 9.30 7.67 13.83
C LEU A 479 9.18 6.49 12.86
N GLY A 480 10.26 5.78 12.61
CA GLY A 480 10.27 4.61 11.75
C GLY A 480 10.39 4.90 10.26
N ILE A 481 10.79 6.11 9.88
CA ILE A 481 10.99 6.49 8.49
C ILE A 481 12.35 5.97 8.02
N LEU A 482 12.38 5.37 6.84
CA LEU A 482 13.63 4.94 6.21
C LEU A 482 14.25 6.11 5.44
N PHE A 483 15.42 6.56 5.87
CA PHE A 483 16.20 7.57 5.16
C PHE A 483 17.54 6.98 4.68
N PRO A 484 18.00 7.26 3.46
CA PRO A 484 19.27 6.74 2.96
C PRO A 484 20.45 7.18 3.84
N ARG A 485 21.26 6.21 4.26
CA ARG A 485 22.50 6.45 5.02
C ARG A 485 23.73 6.34 4.17
N LEU A 486 23.76 5.36 3.25
CA LEU A 486 24.83 5.13 2.30
C LEU A 486 24.26 5.05 0.90
N LEU A 487 24.88 5.75 -0.04
CA LEU A 487 24.45 5.91 -1.42
C LEU A 487 25.51 5.44 -2.43
N ASP A 488 26.27 4.41 -2.08
CA ASP A 488 27.27 3.75 -2.93
C ASP A 488 26.82 2.34 -3.38
N GLY A 489 25.51 2.12 -3.42
CA GLY A 489 24.88 0.92 -3.96
C GLY A 489 24.97 0.83 -5.48
N ASN A 490 24.31 -0.15 -6.07
CA ASN A 490 24.25 -0.33 -7.51
C ASN A 490 22.89 -0.91 -7.94
N SER A 491 22.60 -0.93 -9.23
CA SER A 491 21.33 -1.39 -9.80
C SER A 491 21.11 -2.91 -9.71
N SER A 492 22.11 -3.70 -9.30
CA SER A 492 22.03 -5.15 -9.23
C SER A 492 22.23 -5.72 -7.83
N GLY A 493 22.58 -4.89 -6.85
CA GLY A 493 22.82 -5.29 -5.46
C GLY A 493 22.12 -4.37 -4.46
N TYR A 494 22.22 -4.69 -3.18
CA TYR A 494 21.62 -3.96 -2.07
C TYR A 494 20.10 -3.76 -2.26
N TYR A 495 19.58 -2.57 -2.00
CA TYR A 495 18.14 -2.28 -2.14
C TYR A 495 17.67 -2.14 -3.59
N ARG A 496 18.58 -2.09 -4.58
CA ARG A 496 18.29 -1.96 -6.01
C ARG A 496 17.32 -0.83 -6.33
N SER A 497 17.33 0.21 -5.52
CA SER A 497 16.49 1.40 -5.64
C SER A 497 17.34 2.62 -5.44
N ALA A 498 16.94 3.74 -6.04
CA ALA A 498 17.74 4.94 -6.02
C ALA A 498 17.07 6.08 -5.23
N PHE A 499 17.91 6.94 -4.65
CA PHE A 499 17.56 8.22 -4.07
C PHE A 499 17.94 9.34 -5.05
N SER A 500 16.99 10.23 -5.35
CA SER A 500 17.28 11.42 -6.17
C SER A 500 17.60 12.60 -5.29
N CYS A 501 18.86 13.04 -5.33
CA CYS A 501 19.32 14.24 -4.66
C CYS A 501 18.85 15.52 -5.38
N ALA A 502 18.55 16.55 -4.62
CA ALA A 502 18.18 17.88 -5.10
C ALA A 502 19.31 18.54 -5.91
N ASP A 503 18.91 19.47 -6.76
CA ASP A 503 19.78 20.36 -7.54
C ASP A 503 19.80 21.79 -7.00
N SER A 504 19.07 22.05 -5.92
CA SER A 504 18.94 23.37 -5.29
C SER A 504 18.57 23.26 -3.81
N ALA A 505 18.96 24.25 -3.03
CA ALA A 505 18.62 24.37 -1.61
C ALA A 505 17.11 24.61 -1.40
N GLY A 506 16.62 24.26 -0.21
CA GLY A 506 15.23 24.50 0.20
C GLY A 506 14.60 23.31 0.88
N VAL A 507 13.31 23.43 1.22
CA VAL A 507 12.53 22.33 1.80
C VAL A 507 12.08 21.36 0.71
N ARG A 508 12.24 20.05 0.99
CA ARG A 508 11.81 18.95 0.12
C ARG A 508 10.91 17.99 0.87
N CYS A 509 10.11 17.22 0.15
CA CYS A 509 9.30 16.15 0.70
C CYS A 509 9.54 14.83 -0.07
N PRO A 510 9.28 13.66 0.55
CA PRO A 510 9.49 12.38 -0.11
C PRO A 510 8.45 12.16 -1.23
N TRP A 511 8.94 11.63 -2.34
CA TRP A 511 8.16 11.03 -3.41
C TRP A 511 8.66 9.59 -3.57
N ARG A 512 7.85 8.60 -3.19
CA ARG A 512 8.25 7.20 -3.00
C ARG A 512 7.82 6.27 -4.13
N PHE A 513 8.42 5.10 -4.19
CA PHE A 513 8.19 3.91 -5.01
C PHE A 513 8.63 4.00 -6.46
N GLY A 514 8.26 5.02 -7.20
CA GLY A 514 8.66 5.16 -8.59
C GLY A 514 7.51 5.54 -9.53
N ARG A 515 7.88 5.89 -10.75
CA ARG A 515 6.99 6.37 -11.78
C ARG A 515 7.17 5.59 -13.08
N LEU A 516 6.26 5.78 -14.03
CA LEU A 516 6.48 5.33 -15.41
C LEU A 516 7.80 5.87 -15.94
N GLY A 517 8.62 5.00 -16.54
CA GLY A 517 9.97 5.31 -17.01
C GLY A 517 11.03 5.35 -15.90
N GLY A 518 10.72 4.88 -14.69
CA GLY A 518 11.68 4.79 -13.58
C GLY A 518 12.62 3.61 -13.69
N TRP A 519 12.16 2.48 -14.25
CA TRP A 519 12.95 1.26 -14.45
C TRP A 519 13.75 0.86 -13.19
N SER A 520 15.06 0.69 -13.33
CA SER A 520 15.96 0.28 -12.24
C SER A 520 16.09 1.28 -11.08
N ASP A 521 15.65 2.53 -11.26
CA ASP A 521 15.67 3.53 -10.19
C ASP A 521 14.47 3.40 -9.25
N ALA A 522 13.40 2.70 -9.70
CA ALA A 522 12.17 2.50 -8.97
C ALA A 522 12.23 1.29 -8.01
N GLY A 523 11.18 1.10 -7.23
CA GLY A 523 10.99 -0.02 -6.31
C GLY A 523 10.53 0.43 -4.93
N LEU A 524 10.28 -0.51 -4.03
CA LEU A 524 9.74 -0.21 -2.69
C LEU A 524 10.68 0.68 -1.83
N ALA A 525 11.96 0.73 -2.15
CA ALA A 525 12.94 1.55 -1.45
C ALA A 525 13.34 2.83 -2.22
N CYS A 526 12.71 3.10 -3.37
CA CYS A 526 12.99 4.29 -4.17
C CYS A 526 12.45 5.55 -3.51
N GLU A 527 13.26 6.62 -3.61
CA GLU A 527 12.85 7.94 -3.14
C GLU A 527 13.33 9.04 -4.09
N TYR A 528 12.41 9.91 -4.46
CA TYR A 528 12.70 11.15 -5.15
C TYR A 528 12.66 12.32 -4.15
N GLY A 529 13.81 12.64 -3.57
CA GLY A 529 14.00 13.66 -2.52
C GLY A 529 14.24 15.08 -3.05
N ASN A 530 13.88 15.35 -4.31
CA ASN A 530 14.18 16.63 -4.97
C ASN A 530 12.98 17.58 -5.07
N HIS A 531 11.76 17.18 -4.74
CA HIS A 531 10.60 18.02 -4.95
C HIS A 531 10.21 18.86 -3.72
N ALA A 532 9.94 20.14 -3.95
CA ALA A 532 9.34 20.99 -2.94
C ALA A 532 7.90 20.53 -2.63
N PRO A 533 7.38 20.71 -1.40
CA PRO A 533 6.01 20.34 -1.05
C PRO A 533 4.91 20.99 -1.89
N SER A 534 5.22 22.13 -2.54
CA SER A 534 4.34 22.82 -3.48
C SER A 534 4.46 22.33 -4.93
N ALA A 535 5.43 21.45 -5.24
CA ALA A 535 5.62 20.92 -6.59
C ALA A 535 4.47 19.97 -6.97
N ALA A 536 4.04 20.05 -8.21
CA ALA A 536 3.00 19.21 -8.77
C ALA A 536 3.39 18.75 -10.18
N GLY A 537 2.89 17.59 -10.60
CA GLY A 537 3.14 17.08 -11.94
C GLY A 537 2.52 15.70 -12.15
N TRP A 538 2.49 15.23 -13.37
CA TRP A 538 1.91 13.93 -13.73
C TRP A 538 2.63 12.72 -13.09
N ARG A 539 3.84 12.95 -12.57
CA ARG A 539 4.73 11.90 -12.03
C ARG A 539 4.42 11.51 -10.59
N GLY A 540 3.65 12.30 -9.86
CA GLY A 540 3.37 12.05 -8.45
C GLY A 540 1.93 12.31 -8.08
N ALA A 541 1.40 11.52 -7.14
CA ALA A 541 0.09 11.66 -6.55
C ALA A 541 0.19 11.61 -5.02
N PRO A 542 -0.45 12.54 -4.28
CA PRO A 542 -0.56 12.44 -2.83
C PRO A 542 -1.30 11.17 -2.44
N ARG A 543 -0.83 10.49 -1.39
CA ARG A 543 -1.49 9.33 -0.77
C ARG A 543 -1.92 9.68 0.64
N LEU A 544 -3.07 9.16 1.08
CA LEU A 544 -3.53 9.30 2.46
C LEU A 544 -2.58 8.60 3.44
N ALA A 545 -2.59 9.04 4.67
CA ALA A 545 -1.79 8.46 5.73
C ALA A 545 -2.32 7.09 6.17
N GLY A 546 -1.40 6.16 6.44
CA GLY A 546 -1.65 4.92 7.18
C GLY A 546 -1.78 5.12 8.69
N SER A 547 -1.59 4.06 9.46
CA SER A 547 -1.43 4.14 10.92
C SER A 547 -0.28 5.06 11.29
N GLY A 548 -0.32 5.64 12.46
CA GLY A 548 0.72 6.58 12.88
C GLY A 548 0.46 8.04 12.55
N LYS A 549 -0.74 8.42 12.13
CA LYS A 549 -1.17 9.82 11.99
C LYS A 549 -0.97 10.64 13.27
N LYS A 550 -1.10 9.99 14.42
CA LYS A 550 -0.67 10.49 15.74
C LYS A 550 0.14 9.41 16.43
N ARG A 551 1.40 9.70 16.72
CA ARG A 551 2.38 8.74 17.24
C ARG A 551 2.91 9.17 18.59
N GLY A 552 3.10 8.17 19.49
CA GLY A 552 3.83 8.29 20.74
C GLY A 552 5.27 7.80 20.63
N GLU A 553 5.95 7.78 21.76
CA GLU A 553 7.27 7.14 21.91
C GLU A 553 7.09 5.80 22.63
N TRP A 554 7.68 4.75 22.08
CA TRP A 554 7.74 3.46 22.75
C TRP A 554 8.80 3.49 23.85
N ALA A 555 8.38 3.38 25.09
CA ALA A 555 9.30 3.16 26.21
C ALA A 555 9.51 1.64 26.34
N ALA A 556 10.70 1.15 25.98
CA ALA A 556 11.10 -0.22 26.24
C ALA A 556 11.15 -0.42 27.78
N SER A 557 10.12 -1.05 28.35
CA SER A 557 10.07 -1.45 29.74
C SER A 557 10.63 -2.83 29.96
#